data_f74b726eb94d2ccfb2d7a73c539cb706
#
_entry.id   f74b726eb94d2ccfb2d7a73c539cb706
#
_cell.length_a   1.000
_cell.length_b   1.000
_cell.length_c   1.000
_cell.angle_alpha   90.00
_cell.angle_beta   90.00
_cell.angle_gamma   90.00
#
_symmetry.space_group_name_H-M   'P 1'
#
loop_
_entity.id
_entity.type
_entity.pdbx_description
1 polymer ?
#
loop_
_entity_poly.entity_id
_entity_poly.type
_entity_poly.pdbx_seq_one_letter_code
_entity_poly.pdbx_strand_id
1 'polypeptide(L)'
;TVVTEEAYEENAVPAVNELINSYFTAYASGDLVTLQTLATPITQNEQSYITLISQYIEQYQDINCYTKSGLDSNSYMVNVSLNVKFMGVETPAPGLYFFYVRTNDDGSLYIDNLYSEYNLSRQESALDTSIRNLITNFYNSDDVIELQNDIQQKYEAALSTDENLLNLCATTIPNAITEWRNTIVADATESTEEVPATEEVPATETPAEETPAEETP
;
A
#
# COMPACT_ATOMS: atom_id res chain seq x y z
N THR A 1 -21.31 -30.45 2.74
CA THR A 1 -20.07 -30.35 1.95
C THR A 1 -19.07 -29.64 2.84
N VAL A 2 -18.06 -30.37 3.34
CA VAL A 2 -16.95 -29.78 4.07
C VAL A 2 -16.17 -28.98 3.01
N VAL A 3 -16.19 -27.67 3.06
CA VAL A 3 -15.28 -26.83 2.26
C VAL A 3 -13.90 -27.11 2.83
N THR A 4 -13.08 -27.85 2.11
CA THR A 4 -11.67 -28.04 2.48
C THR A 4 -11.01 -26.68 2.29
N GLU A 5 -10.55 -26.10 3.38
CA GLU A 5 -9.83 -24.85 3.35
C GLU A 5 -8.50 -25.06 2.59
N GLU A 6 -8.21 -24.20 1.61
CA GLU A 6 -6.98 -24.28 0.86
C GLU A 6 -5.80 -23.98 1.79
N ALA A 7 -4.85 -24.91 1.87
CA ALA A 7 -3.64 -24.71 2.65
C ALA A 7 -2.63 -23.82 1.92
N TYR A 8 -1.73 -23.18 2.67
CA TYR A 8 -0.61 -22.47 2.08
C TYR A 8 0.30 -23.37 1.25
N GLU A 9 0.79 -22.81 0.16
CA GLU A 9 1.92 -23.36 -0.58
C GLU A 9 3.15 -22.44 -0.39
N GLU A 10 4.19 -22.98 0.29
CA GLU A 10 5.40 -22.21 0.57
C GLU A 10 6.32 -22.18 -0.66
N ASN A 11 6.66 -20.98 -1.14
CA ASN A 11 7.57 -20.71 -2.25
C ASN A 11 7.24 -21.48 -3.55
N ALA A 12 5.98 -21.93 -3.71
CA ALA A 12 5.58 -22.83 -4.78
C ALA A 12 5.41 -22.16 -6.15
N VAL A 13 5.22 -20.83 -6.20
CA VAL A 13 4.99 -20.07 -7.43
C VAL A 13 6.21 -19.19 -7.74
N PRO A 14 7.16 -19.65 -8.59
CA PRO A 14 8.41 -18.94 -8.84
C PRO A 14 8.23 -17.48 -9.31
N ALA A 15 7.23 -17.22 -10.17
CA ALA A 15 6.96 -15.86 -10.65
C ALA A 15 6.47 -14.91 -9.54
N VAL A 16 5.71 -15.42 -8.55
CA VAL A 16 5.32 -14.66 -7.36
C VAL A 16 6.56 -14.37 -6.51
N ASN A 17 7.40 -15.37 -6.28
CA ASN A 17 8.62 -15.20 -5.50
C ASN A 17 9.55 -14.14 -6.10
N GLU A 18 9.71 -14.15 -7.43
CA GLU A 18 10.53 -13.17 -8.16
C GLU A 18 9.96 -11.75 -8.05
N LEU A 19 8.64 -11.60 -8.24
CA LEU A 19 7.94 -10.32 -8.08
C LEU A 19 8.14 -9.75 -6.67
N ILE A 20 7.95 -10.55 -5.64
CA ILE A 20 8.07 -10.15 -4.24
C ILE A 20 9.52 -9.78 -3.88
N ASN A 21 10.50 -10.57 -4.33
CA ASN A 21 11.91 -10.24 -4.12
C ASN A 21 12.30 -8.92 -4.79
N SER A 22 11.83 -8.69 -6.02
CA SER A 22 12.07 -7.43 -6.75
C SER A 22 11.42 -6.24 -6.04
N TYR A 23 10.19 -6.41 -5.53
CA TYR A 23 9.48 -5.40 -4.76
C TYR A 23 10.26 -4.99 -3.50
N PHE A 24 10.70 -5.94 -2.69
CA PHE A 24 11.41 -5.63 -1.45
C PHE A 24 12.82 -5.06 -1.71
N THR A 25 13.48 -5.48 -2.78
CA THR A 25 14.76 -4.89 -3.20
C THR A 25 14.59 -3.42 -3.58
N ALA A 26 13.57 -3.10 -4.38
CA ALA A 26 13.26 -1.73 -4.76
C ALA A 26 12.78 -0.89 -3.56
N TYR A 27 12.00 -1.47 -2.65
CA TYR A 27 11.51 -0.80 -1.45
C TYR A 27 12.67 -0.41 -0.51
N ALA A 28 13.61 -1.31 -0.25
CA ALA A 28 14.77 -1.04 0.60
C ALA A 28 15.63 0.11 0.06
N SER A 29 15.75 0.22 -1.25
CA SER A 29 16.52 1.31 -1.90
C SER A 29 15.71 2.60 -2.11
N GLY A 30 14.41 2.59 -1.85
CA GLY A 30 13.51 3.73 -2.14
C GLY A 30 13.33 3.98 -3.65
N ASP A 31 13.52 2.95 -4.48
CA ASP A 31 13.38 3.05 -5.95
C ASP A 31 11.90 3.05 -6.35
N LEU A 32 11.30 4.25 -6.28
CA LEU A 32 9.89 4.47 -6.60
C LEU A 32 9.56 4.15 -8.07
N VAL A 33 10.52 4.35 -8.99
CA VAL A 33 10.30 4.07 -10.41
C VAL A 33 10.10 2.57 -10.62
N THR A 34 10.98 1.75 -10.08
CA THR A 34 10.84 0.30 -10.14
C THR A 34 9.59 -0.18 -9.38
N LEU A 35 9.32 0.35 -8.18
CA LEU A 35 8.13 -0.02 -7.40
C LEU A 35 6.82 0.21 -8.18
N GLN A 36 6.69 1.33 -8.89
CA GLN A 36 5.51 1.63 -9.72
C GLN A 36 5.32 0.69 -10.91
N THR A 37 6.37 -0.01 -11.33
CA THR A 37 6.25 -1.07 -12.36
C THR A 37 5.80 -2.41 -11.78
N LEU A 38 6.04 -2.65 -10.49
CA LEU A 38 5.75 -3.90 -9.80
C LEU A 38 4.41 -3.87 -9.05
N ALA A 39 3.98 -2.69 -8.59
CA ALA A 39 2.78 -2.50 -7.79
C ALA A 39 1.99 -1.27 -8.26
N THR A 40 0.66 -1.41 -8.34
CA THR A 40 -0.22 -0.32 -8.79
C THR A 40 -1.59 -0.41 -8.12
N PRO A 41 -2.23 0.73 -7.77
CA PRO A 41 -1.68 2.09 -7.77
C PRO A 41 -0.75 2.36 -6.57
N ILE A 42 0.24 3.23 -6.73
CA ILE A 42 1.00 3.81 -5.62
C ILE A 42 0.71 5.31 -5.61
N THR A 43 -0.02 5.77 -4.59
CA THR A 43 -0.41 7.19 -4.47
C THR A 43 0.80 8.08 -4.15
N GLN A 44 0.67 9.39 -4.35
CA GLN A 44 1.74 10.33 -4.01
C GLN A 44 2.08 10.30 -2.51
N ASN A 45 1.06 10.17 -1.65
CA ASN A 45 1.27 10.02 -0.21
C ASN A 45 2.02 8.73 0.12
N GLU A 46 1.69 7.62 -0.54
CA GLU A 46 2.40 6.35 -0.36
C GLU A 46 3.85 6.43 -0.84
N GLN A 47 4.13 7.12 -1.95
CA GLN A 47 5.49 7.35 -2.42
C GLN A 47 6.32 8.10 -1.36
N SER A 48 5.77 9.14 -0.74
CA SER A 48 6.44 9.87 0.34
C SER A 48 6.62 9.02 1.60
N TYR A 49 5.66 8.15 1.92
CA TYR A 49 5.77 7.17 3.00
C TYR A 49 6.89 6.15 2.73
N ILE A 50 6.96 5.58 1.53
CA ILE A 50 8.02 4.66 1.11
C ILE A 50 9.39 5.36 1.24
N THR A 51 9.50 6.61 0.77
CA THR A 51 10.73 7.41 0.89
C THR A 51 11.14 7.61 2.34
N LEU A 52 10.19 7.82 3.26
CA LEU A 52 10.48 7.91 4.69
C LEU A 52 10.99 6.57 5.25
N ILE A 53 10.25 5.48 5.02
CA ILE A 53 10.53 4.20 5.66
C ILE A 53 11.82 3.56 5.12
N SER A 54 12.07 3.67 3.81
CA SER A 54 13.29 3.12 3.19
C SER A 54 14.58 3.69 3.78
N GLN A 55 14.56 4.88 4.36
CA GLN A 55 15.74 5.47 5.02
C GLN A 55 16.20 4.68 6.25
N TYR A 56 15.33 3.90 6.87
CA TYR A 56 15.66 3.07 8.03
C TYR A 56 16.10 1.66 7.65
N ILE A 57 15.84 1.24 6.41
CA ILE A 57 16.02 -0.15 5.96
C ILE A 57 17.37 -0.31 5.25
N GLU A 58 18.16 -1.26 5.72
CA GLU A 58 19.39 -1.69 5.04
C GLU A 58 19.06 -2.73 3.96
N GLN A 59 18.29 -3.77 4.31
CA GLN A 59 17.83 -4.80 3.39
C GLN A 59 16.73 -5.66 4.01
N TYR A 60 16.00 -6.37 3.14
CA TYR A 60 15.13 -7.47 3.54
C TYR A 60 15.82 -8.81 3.32
N GLN A 61 15.71 -9.73 4.27
CA GLN A 61 16.39 -11.03 4.29
C GLN A 61 15.39 -12.16 4.47
N ASP A 62 15.76 -13.39 4.07
CA ASP A 62 15.00 -14.61 4.33
C ASP A 62 13.52 -14.52 3.86
N ILE A 63 13.33 -14.02 2.66
CA ILE A 63 11.99 -13.79 2.08
C ILE A 63 11.38 -15.13 1.70
N ASN A 64 10.24 -15.48 2.33
CA ASN A 64 9.45 -16.68 2.03
C ASN A 64 8.01 -16.30 1.71
N CYS A 65 7.50 -16.78 0.58
CA CYS A 65 6.14 -16.53 0.12
C CYS A 65 5.23 -17.70 0.46
N TYR A 66 4.10 -17.41 1.11
CA TYR A 66 3.04 -18.38 1.44
C TYR A 66 1.80 -17.99 0.62
N THR A 67 1.48 -18.81 -0.37
CA THR A 67 0.53 -18.47 -1.42
C THR A 67 -0.74 -19.29 -1.32
N LYS A 68 -1.89 -18.63 -1.45
CA LYS A 68 -3.22 -19.22 -1.69
C LYS A 68 -3.83 -18.60 -2.95
N SER A 69 -4.82 -19.28 -3.53
CA SER A 69 -5.57 -18.74 -4.66
C SER A 69 -6.30 -17.46 -4.30
N GLY A 70 -6.33 -16.50 -5.22
CA GLY A 70 -7.12 -15.29 -5.11
C GLY A 70 -8.58 -15.51 -5.52
N LEU A 71 -9.28 -14.43 -5.93
CA LEU A 71 -10.69 -14.48 -6.33
C LEU A 71 -10.88 -15.27 -7.64
N ASP A 72 -9.91 -15.22 -8.52
CA ASP A 72 -9.90 -15.91 -9.80
C ASP A 72 -8.61 -16.70 -10.01
N SER A 73 -8.57 -17.51 -11.09
CA SER A 73 -7.42 -18.38 -11.40
C SER A 73 -6.12 -17.63 -11.76
N ASN A 74 -6.20 -16.31 -11.92
CA ASN A 74 -5.09 -15.44 -12.32
C ASN A 74 -4.67 -14.49 -11.19
N SER A 75 -5.10 -14.78 -9.96
CA SER A 75 -4.77 -13.97 -8.78
C SER A 75 -4.35 -14.83 -7.59
N TYR A 76 -3.56 -14.23 -6.71
CA TYR A 76 -3.00 -14.89 -5.54
C TYR A 76 -3.10 -14.00 -4.30
N MET A 77 -3.37 -14.62 -3.17
CA MET A 77 -3.15 -14.04 -1.84
C MET A 77 -1.82 -14.56 -1.31
N VAL A 78 -0.92 -13.65 -0.98
CA VAL A 78 0.45 -14.00 -0.60
C VAL A 78 0.79 -13.38 0.73
N ASN A 79 1.05 -14.20 1.76
CA ASN A 79 1.76 -13.76 2.94
C ASN A 79 3.27 -13.94 2.72
N VAL A 80 4.04 -12.95 3.14
CA VAL A 80 5.49 -12.97 2.99
C VAL A 80 6.12 -12.82 4.37
N SER A 81 6.77 -13.88 4.86
CA SER A 81 7.64 -13.77 6.02
C SER A 81 9.04 -13.35 5.59
N LEU A 82 9.65 -12.49 6.36
CA LEU A 82 11.01 -12.00 6.10
C LEU A 82 11.64 -11.44 7.37
N ASN A 83 12.92 -11.11 7.28
CA ASN A 83 13.64 -10.35 8.28
C ASN A 83 13.99 -8.96 7.75
N VAL A 84 13.60 -7.90 8.47
CA VAL A 84 13.99 -6.53 8.15
C VAL A 84 15.29 -6.20 8.85
N LYS A 85 16.34 -6.01 8.09
CA LYS A 85 17.62 -5.48 8.60
C LYS A 85 17.56 -3.96 8.55
N PHE A 86 17.56 -3.34 9.71
CA PHE A 86 17.57 -1.89 9.83
C PHE A 86 18.98 -1.33 9.86
N MET A 87 19.14 -0.11 9.34
CA MET A 87 20.40 0.63 9.36
C MET A 87 20.92 0.81 10.80
N GLY A 88 22.14 0.36 11.06
CA GLY A 88 22.80 0.54 12.36
C GLY A 88 22.25 -0.32 13.51
N VAL A 89 21.33 -1.25 13.23
CA VAL A 89 20.78 -2.19 14.21
C VAL A 89 21.29 -3.60 13.88
N GLU A 90 21.81 -4.33 14.87
CA GLU A 90 22.43 -5.63 14.64
C GLU A 90 21.40 -6.73 14.41
N THR A 91 20.37 -6.78 15.25
CA THR A 91 19.33 -7.81 15.21
C THR A 91 18.28 -7.50 14.14
N PRO A 92 18.06 -8.37 13.13
CA PRO A 92 16.97 -8.19 12.18
C PRO A 92 15.60 -8.37 12.87
N ALA A 93 14.61 -7.62 12.40
CA ALA A 93 13.23 -7.74 12.88
C ALA A 93 12.45 -8.71 11.99
N PRO A 94 11.91 -9.82 12.52
CA PRO A 94 10.95 -10.65 11.79
C PRO A 94 9.69 -9.85 11.44
N GLY A 95 9.20 -10.03 10.22
CA GLY A 95 8.01 -9.36 9.72
C GLY A 95 7.15 -10.28 8.86
N LEU A 96 5.87 -9.97 8.77
CA LEU A 96 4.90 -10.64 7.93
C LEU A 96 4.13 -9.58 7.13
N TYR A 97 4.08 -9.74 5.81
CA TYR A 97 3.46 -8.80 4.89
C TYR A 97 2.45 -9.51 4.01
N PHE A 98 1.36 -8.83 3.66
CA PHE A 98 0.34 -9.37 2.76
C PHE A 98 0.38 -8.65 1.41
N PHE A 99 0.22 -9.44 0.34
CA PHE A 99 0.10 -8.95 -1.03
C PHE A 99 -1.06 -9.65 -1.74
N TYR A 100 -1.83 -8.87 -2.50
CA TYR A 100 -2.75 -9.42 -3.50
C TYR A 100 -2.09 -9.28 -4.86
N VAL A 101 -1.82 -10.40 -5.51
CA VAL A 101 -1.08 -10.45 -6.77
C VAL A 101 -2.04 -10.81 -7.90
N ARG A 102 -1.96 -10.08 -9.00
CA ARG A 102 -2.74 -10.34 -10.23
C ARG A 102 -1.84 -10.61 -11.41
N THR A 103 -2.45 -11.17 -12.44
CA THR A 103 -1.81 -11.41 -13.75
C THR A 103 -2.37 -10.42 -14.76
N ASN A 104 -1.49 -9.73 -15.48
CA ASN A 104 -1.82 -8.89 -16.63
C ASN A 104 -2.22 -9.74 -17.84
N ASP A 105 -2.79 -9.12 -18.87
CA ASP A 105 -3.20 -9.77 -20.11
C ASP A 105 -2.01 -10.43 -20.88
N ASP A 106 -0.80 -9.92 -20.67
CA ASP A 106 0.44 -10.46 -21.24
C ASP A 106 1.04 -11.62 -20.42
N GLY A 107 0.41 -11.98 -19.31
CA GLY A 107 0.86 -13.04 -18.39
C GLY A 107 1.87 -12.59 -17.34
N SER A 108 2.31 -11.34 -17.32
CA SER A 108 3.15 -10.80 -16.26
C SER A 108 2.37 -10.58 -14.96
N LEU A 109 3.04 -10.75 -13.82
CA LEU A 109 2.43 -10.54 -12.51
C LEU A 109 2.68 -9.10 -12.02
N TYR A 110 1.71 -8.57 -11.26
CA TYR A 110 1.85 -7.32 -10.55
C TYR A 110 1.13 -7.38 -9.19
N ILE A 111 1.54 -6.53 -8.27
CA ILE A 111 0.89 -6.36 -6.97
C ILE A 111 -0.28 -5.39 -7.15
N ASP A 112 -1.51 -5.86 -6.86
CA ASP A 112 -2.67 -4.98 -6.74
C ASP A 112 -2.61 -4.24 -5.40
N ASN A 113 -2.03 -3.05 -5.47
CA ASN A 113 -1.68 -2.26 -4.29
C ASN A 113 -2.89 -1.63 -3.59
N LEU A 114 -4.10 -1.73 -4.18
CA LEU A 114 -5.35 -1.39 -3.49
C LEU A 114 -5.52 -2.18 -2.19
N TYR A 115 -5.00 -3.41 -2.15
CA TYR A 115 -5.10 -4.33 -1.00
C TYR A 115 -3.84 -4.37 -0.15
N SER A 116 -2.91 -3.42 -0.32
CA SER A 116 -1.74 -3.24 0.55
C SER A 116 -2.15 -2.83 1.97
N GLU A 117 -1.32 -3.15 2.95
CA GLU A 117 -1.51 -2.69 4.34
C GLU A 117 -1.59 -1.16 4.42
N TYR A 118 -0.84 -0.45 3.56
CA TYR A 118 -0.90 1.00 3.47
C TYR A 118 -2.31 1.48 3.15
N ASN A 119 -2.94 0.98 2.07
CA ASN A 119 -4.29 1.39 1.67
C ASN A 119 -5.37 0.83 2.62
N LEU A 120 -5.22 -0.39 3.12
CA LEU A 120 -6.16 -0.99 4.08
C LEU A 120 -6.24 -0.17 5.38
N SER A 121 -5.11 0.36 5.85
CA SER A 121 -5.06 1.17 7.07
C SER A 121 -5.52 2.62 6.88
N ARG A 122 -5.37 3.19 5.68
CA ARG A 122 -5.65 4.61 5.39
C ARG A 122 -6.89 4.85 4.54
N GLN A 123 -7.35 3.83 3.81
CA GLN A 123 -8.54 3.88 2.96
C GLN A 123 -8.50 5.01 1.91
N GLU A 124 -7.33 5.27 1.34
CA GLU A 124 -7.15 6.28 0.28
C GLU A 124 -7.86 5.89 -1.03
N SER A 125 -8.12 4.60 -1.23
CA SER A 125 -8.80 4.06 -2.40
C SER A 125 -9.89 3.08 -2.02
N ALA A 126 -10.99 3.07 -2.80
CA ALA A 126 -12.09 2.13 -2.60
C ALA A 126 -11.70 0.69 -2.95
N LEU A 127 -12.22 -0.27 -2.18
CA LEU A 127 -11.93 -1.69 -2.33
C LEU A 127 -13.13 -2.44 -2.92
N ASP A 128 -12.83 -3.46 -3.75
CA ASP A 128 -13.83 -4.45 -4.15
C ASP A 128 -14.28 -5.29 -2.95
N THR A 129 -15.60 -5.38 -2.75
CA THR A 129 -16.16 -6.05 -1.58
C THR A 129 -15.88 -7.55 -1.59
N SER A 130 -15.87 -8.20 -2.76
CA SER A 130 -15.64 -9.63 -2.89
C SER A 130 -14.22 -10.00 -2.51
N ILE A 131 -13.24 -9.22 -2.98
CA ILE A 131 -11.82 -9.41 -2.65
C ILE A 131 -11.58 -9.10 -1.17
N ARG A 132 -12.17 -8.01 -0.65
CA ARG A 132 -12.07 -7.67 0.76
C ARG A 132 -12.59 -8.79 1.67
N ASN A 133 -13.73 -9.39 1.33
CA ASN A 133 -14.29 -10.53 2.08
C ASN A 133 -13.38 -11.76 1.98
N LEU A 134 -12.81 -12.02 0.81
CA LEU A 134 -11.85 -13.10 0.62
C LEU A 134 -10.61 -12.92 1.49
N ILE A 135 -10.04 -11.72 1.54
CA ILE A 135 -8.90 -11.38 2.40
C ILE A 135 -9.26 -11.55 3.89
N THR A 136 -10.47 -11.15 4.28
CA THR A 136 -10.94 -11.36 5.66
C THR A 136 -11.00 -12.85 6.02
N ASN A 137 -11.51 -13.68 5.12
CA ASN A 137 -11.54 -15.13 5.33
C ASN A 137 -10.12 -15.74 5.36
N PHE A 138 -9.23 -15.24 4.51
CA PHE A 138 -7.82 -15.62 4.50
C PHE A 138 -7.17 -15.40 5.87
N TYR A 139 -7.35 -14.22 6.47
CA TYR A 139 -6.79 -13.91 7.79
C TYR A 139 -7.42 -14.73 8.95
N ASN A 140 -8.59 -15.32 8.74
CA ASN A 140 -9.26 -16.16 9.71
C ASN A 140 -8.95 -17.66 9.53
N SER A 141 -8.13 -18.05 8.56
CA SER A 141 -7.75 -19.44 8.37
C SER A 141 -6.67 -19.87 9.36
N ASP A 142 -6.73 -21.14 9.80
CA ASP A 142 -5.90 -21.66 10.90
C ASP A 142 -4.40 -21.57 10.60
N ASP A 143 -3.98 -21.90 9.38
CA ASP A 143 -2.58 -21.85 8.96
C ASP A 143 -2.05 -20.41 8.88
N VAL A 144 -2.89 -19.44 8.49
CA VAL A 144 -2.53 -18.01 8.49
C VAL A 144 -2.36 -17.50 9.91
N ILE A 145 -3.28 -17.87 10.81
CA ILE A 145 -3.22 -17.51 12.23
C ILE A 145 -1.96 -18.12 12.88
N GLU A 146 -1.64 -19.37 12.58
CA GLU A 146 -0.44 -20.03 13.09
C GLU A 146 0.84 -19.31 12.64
N LEU A 147 0.94 -18.96 11.35
CA LEU A 147 2.07 -18.20 10.82
C LEU A 147 2.18 -16.82 11.47
N GLN A 148 1.07 -16.10 11.63
CA GLN A 148 1.05 -14.79 12.30
C GLN A 148 1.56 -14.88 13.73
N ASN A 149 1.11 -15.89 14.48
CA ASN A 149 1.53 -16.11 15.87
C ASN A 149 3.02 -16.47 15.96
N ASP A 150 3.53 -17.31 15.06
CA ASP A 150 4.95 -17.66 15.01
C ASP A 150 5.83 -16.43 14.74
N ILE A 151 5.49 -15.62 13.74
CA ILE A 151 6.24 -14.40 13.42
C ILE A 151 6.14 -13.37 14.54
N GLN A 152 4.97 -13.22 15.17
CA GLN A 152 4.80 -12.30 16.30
C GLN A 152 5.69 -12.70 17.48
N GLN A 153 5.76 -13.97 17.83
CA GLN A 153 6.64 -14.47 18.90
C GLN A 153 8.11 -14.23 18.59
N LYS A 154 8.53 -14.45 17.35
CA LYS A 154 9.90 -14.19 16.90
C LYS A 154 10.24 -12.68 16.96
N TYR A 155 9.30 -11.83 16.56
CA TYR A 155 9.44 -10.38 16.64
C TYR A 155 9.61 -9.90 18.10
N GLU A 156 8.75 -10.35 19.00
CA GLU A 156 8.83 -10.02 20.42
C GLU A 156 10.15 -10.50 21.04
N ALA A 157 10.63 -11.70 20.66
CA ALA A 157 11.92 -12.20 21.10
C ALA A 157 13.08 -11.31 20.59
N ALA A 158 13.05 -10.87 19.32
CA ALA A 158 14.06 -9.98 18.77
C ALA A 158 14.08 -8.62 19.52
N LEU A 159 12.92 -8.02 19.77
CA LEU A 159 12.82 -6.78 20.55
C LEU A 159 13.36 -6.92 21.97
N SER A 160 13.15 -8.08 22.60
CA SER A 160 13.61 -8.32 23.98
C SER A 160 15.12 -8.51 24.09
N THR A 161 15.81 -8.80 22.99
CA THR A 161 17.25 -9.07 22.95
C THR A 161 18.10 -7.89 22.47
N ASP A 162 17.49 -6.92 21.78
CA ASP A 162 18.16 -5.76 21.21
C ASP A 162 17.41 -4.44 21.53
N GLU A 163 17.96 -3.68 22.48
CA GLU A 163 17.36 -2.42 22.91
C GLU A 163 17.36 -1.36 21.79
N ASN A 164 18.32 -1.38 20.87
CA ASN A 164 18.34 -0.48 19.72
C ASN A 164 17.21 -0.80 18.77
N LEU A 165 16.94 -2.09 18.52
CA LEU A 165 15.80 -2.54 17.72
C LEU A 165 14.49 -2.12 18.39
N LEU A 166 14.35 -2.35 19.69
CA LEU A 166 13.17 -1.94 20.47
C LEU A 166 12.92 -0.45 20.35
N ASN A 167 13.94 0.37 20.59
CA ASN A 167 13.81 1.84 20.49
C ASN A 167 13.45 2.30 19.07
N LEU A 168 14.06 1.70 18.04
CA LEU A 168 13.78 2.02 16.65
C LEU A 168 12.31 1.70 16.30
N CYS A 169 11.84 0.49 16.61
CA CYS A 169 10.50 0.03 16.25
C CYS A 169 9.39 0.64 17.11
N ALA A 170 9.64 0.86 18.42
CA ALA A 170 8.63 1.35 19.35
C ALA A 170 8.58 2.88 19.48
N THR A 171 9.64 3.58 19.08
CA THR A 171 9.74 5.03 19.30
C THR A 171 10.13 5.79 18.04
N THR A 172 11.27 5.47 17.43
CA THR A 172 11.84 6.30 16.35
C THR A 172 10.97 6.27 15.09
N ILE A 173 10.65 5.09 14.57
CA ILE A 173 9.82 4.94 13.36
C ILE A 173 8.39 5.44 13.61
N PRO A 174 7.68 5.08 14.70
CA PRO A 174 6.35 5.61 14.98
C PRO A 174 6.29 7.14 15.07
N ASN A 175 7.29 7.77 15.69
CA ASN A 175 7.37 9.23 15.74
C ASN A 175 7.57 9.84 14.35
N ALA A 176 8.48 9.29 13.54
CA ALA A 176 8.70 9.73 12.17
C ALA A 176 7.44 9.61 11.29
N ILE A 177 6.69 8.51 11.44
CA ILE A 177 5.40 8.33 10.76
C ILE A 177 4.37 9.37 11.21
N THR A 178 4.35 9.70 12.50
CA THR A 178 3.44 10.72 13.04
C THR A 178 3.77 12.10 12.49
N GLU A 179 5.04 12.48 12.45
CA GLU A 179 5.50 13.73 11.84
C GLU A 179 5.17 13.82 10.36
N TRP A 180 5.47 12.75 9.60
CA TRP A 180 5.11 12.65 8.19
C TRP A 180 3.59 12.81 7.97
N ARG A 181 2.75 12.17 8.79
CA ARG A 181 1.29 12.30 8.69
C ARG A 181 0.83 13.73 8.91
N ASN A 182 1.46 14.46 9.82
CA ASN A 182 1.14 15.86 10.07
C ASN A 182 1.51 16.76 8.87
N THR A 183 2.61 16.47 8.16
CA THR A 183 2.97 17.22 6.95
C THR A 183 1.97 17.05 5.82
N ILE A 184 1.53 15.82 5.52
CA ILE A 184 0.53 15.61 4.45
C ILE A 184 -0.84 16.22 4.77
N VAL A 185 -1.23 16.31 6.05
CA VAL A 185 -2.46 16.99 6.46
C VAL A 185 -2.32 18.51 6.29
N ALA A 186 -1.16 19.08 6.62
CA ALA A 186 -0.88 20.51 6.43
C ALA A 186 -0.90 20.89 4.94
N ASP A 187 -0.23 20.12 4.09
CA ASP A 187 -0.20 20.35 2.63
C ASP A 187 -1.61 20.29 2.01
N ALA A 188 -2.46 19.35 2.48
CA ALA A 188 -3.84 19.26 2.03
C ALA A 188 -4.68 20.47 2.45
N THR A 189 -4.38 21.09 3.61
CA THR A 189 -5.09 22.26 4.11
C THR A 189 -4.68 23.53 3.36
N GLU A 190 -3.38 23.71 3.08
CA GLU A 190 -2.87 24.83 2.29
C GLU A 190 -3.38 24.79 0.84
N SER A 191 -3.45 23.61 0.23
CA SER A 191 -4.00 23.41 -1.12
C SER A 191 -5.50 23.77 -1.24
N THR A 192 -6.23 23.81 -0.13
CA THR A 192 -7.66 24.14 -0.11
C THR A 192 -7.90 25.65 0.09
N GLU A 193 -6.92 26.40 0.60
CA GLU A 193 -7.02 27.86 0.81
C GLU A 193 -6.63 28.70 -0.41
N GLU A 194 -5.92 28.15 -1.41
CA GLU A 194 -5.58 28.84 -2.67
C GLU A 194 -6.63 28.61 -3.78
N VAL A 195 -7.90 28.92 -3.54
CA VAL A 195 -8.83 29.24 -4.63
C VAL A 195 -8.82 30.77 -4.77
N PRO A 196 -8.25 31.37 -5.85
CA PRO A 196 -8.38 32.80 -6.07
C PRO A 196 -9.85 33.12 -6.21
N ALA A 197 -10.32 34.08 -5.43
CA ALA A 197 -11.64 34.65 -5.62
C ALA A 197 -11.75 35.14 -7.08
N THR A 198 -12.63 34.50 -7.84
CA THR A 198 -12.96 34.92 -9.20
C THR A 198 -13.57 36.32 -9.09
N GLU A 199 -12.87 37.33 -9.55
CA GLU A 199 -13.40 38.71 -9.72
C GLU A 199 -14.69 38.61 -10.56
N GLU A 200 -15.79 39.04 -9.99
CA GLU A 200 -17.02 39.29 -10.72
C GLU A 200 -16.75 40.35 -11.81
N VAL A 201 -16.86 39.90 -13.05
CA VAL A 201 -16.86 40.83 -14.20
C VAL A 201 -18.22 41.51 -14.19
N PRO A 202 -18.29 42.88 -14.20
CA PRO A 202 -19.58 43.61 -14.25
C PRO A 202 -20.29 43.31 -15.57
N ALA A 203 -21.57 42.93 -15.48
CA ALA A 203 -22.43 42.73 -16.62
C ALA A 203 -22.55 44.03 -17.41
N THR A 204 -22.09 44.02 -18.66
CA THR A 204 -22.30 45.10 -19.62
C THR A 204 -23.73 45.03 -20.12
N GLU A 205 -24.53 46.05 -19.77
CA GLU A 205 -25.88 46.23 -20.31
C GLU A 205 -25.80 46.52 -21.83
N THR A 206 -26.48 45.69 -22.62
CA THR A 206 -26.70 45.92 -24.04
C THR A 206 -27.98 46.75 -24.22
N PRO A 207 -27.97 47.91 -24.98
CA PRO A 207 -29.17 48.68 -25.20
C PRO A 207 -30.14 47.92 -26.12
N ALA A 208 -31.41 47.99 -25.79
CA ALA A 208 -32.51 47.49 -26.62
C ALA A 208 -32.63 48.28 -27.90
N GLU A 209 -32.60 47.66 -29.06
CA GLU A 209 -32.88 48.20 -30.37
C GLU A 209 -34.42 48.09 -30.64
N GLU A 210 -35.03 49.29 -30.78
CA GLU A 210 -36.45 49.39 -31.15
C GLU A 210 -36.65 49.04 -32.64
N THR A 211 -37.58 48.14 -32.89
CA THR A 211 -38.06 47.87 -34.28
C THR A 211 -39.32 48.69 -34.59
N PRO A 212 -39.35 49.40 -35.73
CA PRO A 212 -40.58 50.15 -36.13
C PRO A 212 -41.66 49.18 -36.69
N ALA A 213 -42.87 49.44 -36.33
CA ALA A 213 -44.04 48.79 -36.90
C ALA A 213 -44.28 49.24 -38.32
N GLU A 214 -44.51 48.35 -39.26
CA GLU A 214 -44.94 48.60 -40.62
C GLU A 214 -46.42 48.23 -40.76
N GLU A 215 -47.24 49.23 -41.10
CA GLU A 215 -48.65 49.07 -41.43
C GLU A 215 -48.82 48.49 -42.83
N THR A 216 -49.82 47.62 -42.96
CA THR A 216 -50.33 47.18 -44.26
C THR A 216 -51.70 47.77 -44.58
N PRO A 217 -51.99 48.06 -45.85
CA PRO A 217 -53.32 48.37 -46.27
C PRO A 217 -54.20 47.11 -46.51
#